data_4a7fc142f7c1f303c76f6fa3c95864e4
#
_entry.id   4a7fc142f7c1f303c76f6fa3c95864e4
#
_cell.length_a   1.000
_cell.length_b   1.000
_cell.length_c   1.000
_cell.angle_alpha   90.00
_cell.angle_beta   90.00
_cell.angle_gamma   90.00
#
_symmetry.space_group_name_H-M   'P 1'
#
loop_
_entity.id
_entity.type
_entity.pdbx_description
1 polymer ?
#
loop_
_entity_poly.entity_id
_entity_poly.type
_entity_poly.pdbx_seq_one_letter_code
_entity_poly.pdbx_strand_id
1 'polypeptide(L)'
;SYRWFLDEGLKEVFDDISPISDYSGHLSLEFVDFTLCTDETKYTIEECKERDATYAAPLKVKVRLHNKETDEINEHEIFMGDLPIMTRTGTFVINGAERVIVSQLVRSPGIYYGIAHDKLGKELYSCTVIPNRGAWLEYETDSNDVFYVRVDRTRKVPITVLIRALGIGTNAEIIDLFGEEPKILASFTKDTSENYQEGLLELYKKIRPGEPLAVDSAESLITSMFFDPRRYDLAKVGRYKFNKKLMLKNRITGHTLAEDVVSPMTGEVIAEAGAVVDRELADAIQNAAVPYVWIAREESDRNIKVLSNMMVDLKAVCGIDPVSYTHLRAHETKANL
;
A
#
# COMPACT_ATOMS: atom_id res chain seq x y z
N SER A 1 8.70 -7.45 24.72
CA SER A 1 8.24 -7.85 23.36
C SER A 1 7.69 -9.27 23.34
N TYR A 2 8.36 -10.27 24.00
CA TYR A 2 7.87 -11.66 23.97
C TYR A 2 6.51 -11.83 24.70
N ARG A 3 6.29 -11.16 25.83
CA ARG A 3 4.97 -11.15 26.50
C ARG A 3 3.91 -10.51 25.64
N TRP A 4 4.20 -9.35 25.07
CA TRP A 4 3.30 -8.71 24.12
C TRP A 4 2.95 -9.63 22.95
N PHE A 5 3.95 -10.37 22.41
CA PHE A 5 3.72 -11.32 21.33
C PHE A 5 2.75 -12.44 21.75
N LEU A 6 2.86 -12.96 22.97
CA LEU A 6 1.94 -14.00 23.46
C LEU A 6 0.55 -13.44 23.78
N ASP A 7 0.48 -12.25 24.37
CA ASP A 7 -0.77 -11.67 24.87
C ASP A 7 -1.58 -10.99 23.76
N GLU A 8 -0.92 -10.29 22.82
CA GLU A 8 -1.54 -9.48 21.80
C GLU A 8 -1.13 -9.87 20.38
N GLY A 9 0.16 -10.08 20.13
CA GLY A 9 0.69 -10.29 18.79
C GLY A 9 0.16 -11.56 18.10
N LEU A 10 -0.01 -12.66 18.82
CA LEU A 10 -0.62 -13.88 18.28
C LEU A 10 -2.09 -13.66 17.95
N LYS A 11 -2.81 -12.89 18.77
CA LYS A 11 -4.20 -12.54 18.52
C LYS A 11 -4.34 -11.71 17.24
N GLU A 12 -3.50 -10.68 17.08
CA GLU A 12 -3.48 -9.87 15.86
C GLU A 12 -3.25 -10.73 14.60
N VAL A 13 -2.38 -11.74 14.65
CA VAL A 13 -2.13 -12.65 13.53
C VAL A 13 -3.36 -13.48 13.20
N PHE A 14 -4.05 -14.03 14.20
CA PHE A 14 -5.26 -14.81 13.98
C PHE A 14 -6.43 -13.93 13.48
N ASP A 15 -6.57 -12.72 14.03
CA ASP A 15 -7.60 -11.76 13.60
C ASP A 15 -7.36 -11.29 12.13
N ASP A 16 -6.10 -11.10 11.73
CA ASP A 16 -5.73 -10.73 10.35
C ASP A 16 -6.06 -11.82 9.32
N ILE A 17 -5.96 -13.08 9.71
CA ILE A 17 -6.24 -14.22 8.82
C ILE A 17 -7.73 -14.58 8.79
N SER A 18 -8.42 -14.32 9.90
CA SER A 18 -9.83 -14.65 10.10
C SER A 18 -10.77 -13.59 9.47
N PRO A 19 -11.92 -13.97 8.89
CA PRO A 19 -12.34 -15.32 8.56
C PRO A 19 -11.74 -15.84 7.26
N ILE A 20 -11.56 -17.16 7.13
CA ILE A 20 -11.20 -17.83 5.88
C ILE A 20 -12.48 -18.37 5.27
N SER A 21 -12.87 -17.85 4.11
CA SER A 21 -14.06 -18.30 3.40
C SER A 21 -13.69 -19.17 2.20
N ASP A 22 -14.54 -20.12 1.86
CA ASP A 22 -14.42 -20.86 0.63
C ASP A 22 -14.72 -20.01 -0.61
N TYR A 23 -14.45 -20.54 -1.81
CA TYR A 23 -14.69 -19.82 -3.06
C TYR A 23 -16.16 -19.46 -3.27
N SER A 24 -17.09 -20.32 -2.84
CA SER A 24 -18.53 -20.09 -2.94
C SER A 24 -19.08 -19.15 -1.85
N GLY A 25 -18.32 -18.88 -0.80
CA GLY A 25 -18.73 -18.07 0.34
C GLY A 25 -19.72 -18.74 1.29
N HIS A 26 -19.97 -20.05 1.11
CA HIS A 26 -20.90 -20.83 1.93
C HIS A 26 -20.28 -21.30 3.25
N LEU A 27 -18.98 -21.59 3.25
CA LEU A 27 -18.24 -21.99 4.43
C LEU A 27 -17.34 -20.85 4.90
N SER A 28 -17.36 -20.59 6.20
CA SER A 28 -16.50 -19.59 6.84
C SER A 28 -15.85 -20.20 8.08
N LEU A 29 -14.51 -20.18 8.11
CA LEU A 29 -13.70 -20.62 9.24
C LEU A 29 -13.15 -19.40 9.97
N GLU A 30 -13.44 -19.30 11.26
CA GLU A 30 -12.97 -18.23 12.14
C GLU A 30 -12.05 -18.78 13.22
N PHE A 31 -10.97 -18.08 13.52
CA PHE A 31 -10.15 -18.31 14.68
C PHE A 31 -10.70 -17.51 15.85
N VAL A 32 -11.22 -18.20 16.88
CA VAL A 32 -11.93 -17.57 17.98
C VAL A 32 -11.00 -17.23 19.13
N ASP A 33 -10.14 -18.19 19.50
CA ASP A 33 -9.24 -18.06 20.62
C ASP A 33 -8.04 -19.02 20.45
N PHE A 34 -6.98 -18.82 21.23
CA PHE A 34 -5.83 -19.72 21.24
C PHE A 34 -5.33 -19.95 22.67
N THR A 35 -4.73 -21.10 22.87
CA THR A 35 -4.11 -21.49 24.14
C THR A 35 -2.72 -22.06 23.88
N LEU A 36 -1.71 -21.45 24.50
CA LEU A 36 -0.36 -22.00 24.51
C LEU A 36 -0.19 -22.87 25.77
N CYS A 37 -0.09 -24.18 25.59
CA CYS A 37 -0.04 -25.17 26.68
C CYS A 37 1.38 -25.27 27.25
N THR A 38 1.81 -24.27 28.00
CA THR A 38 3.17 -24.23 28.56
C THR A 38 3.48 -25.35 29.55
N ASP A 39 2.45 -25.94 30.12
CA ASP A 39 2.58 -27.07 31.08
C ASP A 39 2.69 -28.43 30.37
N GLU A 40 2.40 -28.48 29.07
CA GLU A 40 2.46 -29.68 28.23
C GLU A 40 3.79 -29.77 27.43
N THR A 41 4.88 -29.19 27.91
CA THR A 41 6.18 -29.30 27.23
C THR A 41 6.69 -30.75 27.24
N LYS A 42 7.13 -31.20 26.06
CA LYS A 42 7.55 -32.59 25.86
C LYS A 42 8.87 -32.93 26.62
N TYR A 43 9.77 -31.96 26.69
CA TYR A 43 11.09 -32.08 27.30
C TYR A 43 11.43 -30.85 28.13
N THR A 44 12.27 -31.01 29.13
CA THR A 44 12.89 -29.92 29.87
C THR A 44 13.95 -29.20 29.00
N ILE A 45 14.43 -28.06 29.45
CA ILE A 45 15.48 -27.31 28.73
C ILE A 45 16.76 -28.13 28.60
N GLU A 46 17.15 -28.84 29.69
CA GLU A 46 18.33 -29.69 29.72
C GLU A 46 18.19 -30.89 28.78
N GLU A 47 17.06 -31.56 28.81
CA GLU A 47 16.78 -32.69 27.91
C GLU A 47 16.74 -32.25 26.45
N CYS A 48 16.23 -31.04 26.15
CA CYS A 48 16.26 -30.50 24.78
C CYS A 48 17.71 -30.32 24.28
N LYS A 49 18.62 -29.86 25.15
CA LYS A 49 20.03 -29.70 24.79
C LYS A 49 20.75 -31.04 24.58
N GLU A 50 20.43 -32.04 25.38
CA GLU A 50 21.02 -33.38 25.27
C GLU A 50 20.52 -34.19 24.08
N ARG A 51 19.26 -33.95 23.68
CA ARG A 51 18.57 -34.68 22.61
C ARG A 51 18.50 -33.95 21.27
N ASP A 52 19.16 -32.82 21.15
CA ASP A 52 19.08 -31.94 19.98
C ASP A 52 17.62 -31.58 19.63
N ALA A 53 16.79 -31.37 20.65
CA ALA A 53 15.37 -31.05 20.50
C ALA A 53 15.08 -29.55 20.67
N THR A 54 13.87 -29.13 20.28
CA THR A 54 13.42 -27.75 20.47
C THR A 54 12.54 -27.65 21.71
N TYR A 55 12.83 -26.68 22.59
CA TYR A 55 11.99 -26.36 23.73
C TYR A 55 10.76 -25.59 23.29
N ALA A 56 9.64 -26.28 23.21
CA ALA A 56 8.39 -25.75 22.66
C ALA A 56 7.17 -26.26 23.44
N ALA A 57 6.07 -25.54 23.33
CA ALA A 57 4.77 -25.95 23.85
C ALA A 57 3.74 -26.06 22.73
N PRO A 58 2.74 -26.95 22.87
CA PRO A 58 1.65 -27.07 21.91
C PRO A 58 0.81 -25.79 21.89
N LEU A 59 0.57 -25.29 20.68
CA LEU A 59 -0.39 -24.23 20.42
C LEU A 59 -1.70 -24.86 19.95
N LYS A 60 -2.74 -24.73 20.77
CA LYS A 60 -4.11 -25.13 20.45
C LYS A 60 -4.93 -23.93 20.09
N VAL A 61 -5.74 -24.02 19.06
CA VAL A 61 -6.55 -22.93 18.56
C VAL A 61 -8.00 -23.36 18.50
N LYS A 62 -8.87 -22.54 19.08
CA LYS A 62 -10.32 -22.74 18.99
C LYS A 62 -10.82 -22.16 17.69
N VAL A 63 -11.34 -22.99 16.81
CA VAL A 63 -11.89 -22.61 15.53
C VAL A 63 -13.39 -22.78 15.50
N ARG A 64 -14.04 -21.90 14.75
CA ARG A 64 -15.48 -21.94 14.48
C ARG A 64 -15.68 -22.09 12.97
N LEU A 65 -16.32 -23.18 12.57
CA LEU A 65 -16.77 -23.38 11.20
C LEU A 65 -18.25 -23.05 11.10
N HIS A 66 -18.57 -22.05 10.30
CA HIS A 66 -19.94 -21.66 10.00
C HIS A 66 -20.30 -22.11 8.58
N ASN A 67 -21.30 -22.98 8.47
CA ASN A 67 -21.93 -23.36 7.21
C ASN A 67 -23.17 -22.49 7.01
N LYS A 68 -23.10 -21.55 6.08
CA LYS A 68 -24.19 -20.59 5.80
C LYS A 68 -25.38 -21.21 5.06
N GLU A 69 -25.21 -22.38 4.44
CA GLU A 69 -26.32 -23.09 3.77
C GLU A 69 -27.24 -23.77 4.79
N THR A 70 -26.64 -24.43 5.79
CA THR A 70 -27.37 -25.16 6.84
C THR A 70 -27.55 -24.33 8.11
N ASP A 71 -26.92 -23.17 8.19
CA ASP A 71 -26.83 -22.30 9.38
C ASP A 71 -26.25 -23.04 10.61
N GLU A 72 -25.40 -24.03 10.35
CA GLU A 72 -24.74 -24.80 11.40
C GLU A 72 -23.41 -24.15 11.79
N ILE A 73 -23.19 -24.06 13.10
CA ILE A 73 -21.94 -23.59 13.69
C ILE A 73 -21.29 -24.70 14.47
N ASN A 74 -20.10 -25.11 14.05
CA ASN A 74 -19.31 -26.13 14.72
C ASN A 74 -18.04 -25.50 15.31
N GLU A 75 -17.81 -25.70 16.61
CA GLU A 75 -16.59 -25.24 17.28
C GLU A 75 -15.71 -26.45 17.65
N HIS A 76 -14.44 -26.36 17.33
CA HIS A 76 -13.44 -27.37 17.68
C HIS A 76 -12.15 -26.72 18.14
N GLU A 77 -11.46 -27.39 19.05
CA GLU A 77 -10.10 -27.04 19.39
C GLU A 77 -9.16 -27.91 18.53
N ILE A 78 -8.27 -27.26 17.80
CA ILE A 78 -7.31 -27.92 16.90
C ILE A 78 -5.89 -27.66 17.36
N PHE A 79 -5.02 -28.66 17.20
CA PHE A 79 -3.59 -28.52 17.37
C PHE A 79 -3.02 -27.81 16.14
N MET A 80 -2.43 -26.62 16.34
CA MET A 80 -1.86 -25.82 15.25
C MET A 80 -0.37 -26.17 15.01
N GLY A 81 0.34 -26.50 16.08
CA GLY A 81 1.77 -26.81 16.06
C GLY A 81 2.44 -26.54 17.37
N ASP A 82 3.74 -26.81 17.45
CA ASP A 82 4.56 -26.52 18.61
C ASP A 82 5.24 -25.15 18.45
N LEU A 83 4.98 -24.25 19.40
CA LEU A 83 5.57 -22.92 19.41
C LEU A 83 6.78 -22.90 20.36
N PRO A 84 7.99 -22.49 19.92
CA PRO A 84 9.15 -22.37 20.80
C PRO A 84 8.91 -21.39 21.96
N ILE A 85 9.33 -21.78 23.14
CA ILE A 85 9.17 -20.99 24.37
C ILE A 85 10.50 -20.33 24.74
N MET A 86 10.42 -19.07 25.18
CA MET A 86 11.56 -18.34 25.69
C MET A 86 11.95 -18.86 27.08
N THR A 87 13.23 -19.10 27.28
CA THR A 87 13.79 -19.44 28.58
C THR A 87 13.83 -18.22 29.52
N ARG A 88 14.12 -18.45 30.81
CA ARG A 88 14.27 -17.37 31.81
C ARG A 88 15.38 -16.37 31.46
N THR A 89 16.39 -16.80 30.70
CA THR A 89 17.54 -15.98 30.28
C THR A 89 17.29 -15.22 28.97
N GLY A 90 16.09 -15.34 28.40
CA GLY A 90 15.73 -14.64 27.15
C GLY A 90 16.21 -15.34 25.89
N THR A 91 16.58 -16.61 25.96
CA THR A 91 17.01 -17.43 24.84
C THR A 91 15.92 -18.40 24.40
N PHE A 92 16.08 -18.99 23.22
CA PHE A 92 15.29 -20.11 22.73
C PHE A 92 16.21 -21.31 22.51
N VAL A 93 15.77 -22.50 22.89
CA VAL A 93 16.48 -23.73 22.58
C VAL A 93 15.88 -24.34 21.31
N ILE A 94 16.61 -24.27 20.22
CA ILE A 94 16.20 -24.78 18.90
C ILE A 94 17.19 -25.85 18.48
N ASN A 95 16.70 -27.07 18.27
CA ASN A 95 17.53 -28.23 17.92
C ASN A 95 18.77 -28.38 18.87
N GLY A 96 18.53 -28.25 20.16
CA GLY A 96 19.54 -28.37 21.18
C GLY A 96 20.45 -27.16 21.42
N ALA A 97 20.44 -26.17 20.52
CA ALA A 97 21.27 -24.98 20.63
C ALA A 97 20.49 -23.79 21.19
N GLU A 98 21.07 -23.09 22.16
CA GLU A 98 20.54 -21.82 22.64
C GLU A 98 20.74 -20.74 21.61
N ARG A 99 19.65 -20.07 21.24
CA ARG A 99 19.62 -19.00 20.25
C ARG A 99 18.89 -17.79 20.80
N VAL A 100 19.22 -16.64 20.29
CA VAL A 100 18.54 -15.38 20.60
C VAL A 100 17.95 -14.78 19.32
N ILE A 101 16.84 -14.08 19.47
CA ILE A 101 16.27 -13.29 18.37
C ILE A 101 16.99 -11.95 18.35
N VAL A 102 17.66 -11.67 17.24
CA VAL A 102 18.34 -10.38 17.03
C VAL A 102 17.38 -9.43 16.34
N SER A 103 17.20 -8.23 16.92
CA SER A 103 16.39 -7.17 16.33
C SER A 103 16.95 -6.78 14.97
N GLN A 104 16.08 -6.72 13.98
CA GLN A 104 16.42 -6.32 12.61
C GLN A 104 15.92 -4.90 12.37
N LEU A 105 16.79 -4.04 11.85
CA LEU A 105 16.39 -2.73 11.36
C LEU A 105 15.89 -2.87 9.93
N VAL A 106 14.61 -2.57 9.74
CA VAL A 106 13.99 -2.54 8.42
C VAL A 106 13.66 -1.10 8.04
N ARG A 107 13.63 -0.83 6.72
CA ARG A 107 13.21 0.47 6.23
C ARG A 107 11.72 0.66 6.56
N SER A 108 11.40 1.79 7.22
CA SER A 108 10.02 2.10 7.60
C SER A 108 9.12 2.22 6.37
N PRO A 109 7.84 1.80 6.44
CA PRO A 109 6.87 2.12 5.41
C PRO A 109 6.84 3.61 5.11
N GLY A 110 6.73 3.98 3.84
CA GLY A 110 6.72 5.37 3.42
C GLY A 110 7.15 5.55 1.97
N ILE A 111 7.31 6.81 1.59
CA ILE A 111 7.80 7.20 0.27
C ILE A 111 9.19 7.81 0.38
N TYR A 112 10.11 7.37 -0.49
CA TYR A 112 11.51 7.77 -0.48
C TYR A 112 11.89 8.32 -1.85
N TYR A 113 12.38 9.54 -1.87
CA TYR A 113 12.84 10.21 -3.08
C TYR A 113 14.35 10.17 -3.17
N GLY A 114 14.87 10.07 -4.38
CA GLY A 114 16.30 10.10 -4.67
C GLY A 114 16.60 10.85 -5.95
N ILE A 115 17.78 11.42 -6.02
CA ILE A 115 18.34 12.06 -7.22
C ILE A 115 19.66 11.37 -7.51
N ALA A 116 19.86 10.94 -8.74
CA ALA A 116 21.11 10.43 -9.27
C ALA A 116 21.50 11.25 -10.48
N HIS A 117 22.77 11.19 -10.87
CA HIS A 117 23.25 11.83 -12.08
C HIS A 117 23.72 10.78 -13.08
N ASP A 118 23.42 10.96 -14.33
CA ASP A 118 23.95 10.13 -15.39
C ASP A 118 25.41 10.52 -15.71
N LYS A 119 26.02 9.82 -16.68
CA LYS A 119 27.41 10.08 -17.09
C LYS A 119 27.62 11.49 -17.69
N LEU A 120 26.55 12.13 -18.12
CA LEU A 120 26.54 13.48 -18.71
C LEU A 120 26.18 14.56 -17.71
N GLY A 121 25.96 14.20 -16.43
CA GLY A 121 25.58 15.14 -15.38
C GLY A 121 24.07 15.47 -15.33
N LYS A 122 23.23 14.80 -16.16
CA LYS A 122 21.79 14.99 -16.14
C LYS A 122 21.20 14.38 -14.87
N GLU A 123 20.32 15.12 -14.19
CA GLU A 123 19.61 14.63 -13.03
C GLU A 123 18.58 13.57 -13.40
N LEU A 124 18.66 12.43 -12.72
CA LEU A 124 17.70 11.33 -12.79
C LEU A 124 16.96 11.22 -11.46
N TYR A 125 15.66 11.29 -11.53
CA TYR A 125 14.80 11.25 -10.36
C TYR A 125 14.32 9.83 -10.10
N SER A 126 14.28 9.45 -8.83
CA SER A 126 13.74 8.17 -8.40
C SER A 126 12.83 8.35 -7.20
N CYS A 127 11.88 7.43 -7.08
CA CYS A 127 10.97 7.38 -5.94
C CYS A 127 10.66 5.93 -5.63
N THR A 128 10.75 5.54 -4.36
CA THR A 128 10.38 4.21 -3.90
C THR A 128 9.25 4.29 -2.89
N VAL A 129 8.16 3.62 -3.20
CA VAL A 129 7.02 3.45 -2.31
C VAL A 129 7.15 2.11 -1.60
N ILE A 130 7.30 2.15 -0.29
CA ILE A 130 7.47 0.98 0.56
C ILE A 130 6.25 0.83 1.46
N PRO A 131 5.39 -0.19 1.25
CA PRO A 131 4.32 -0.52 2.17
C PRO A 131 4.86 -1.25 3.41
N ASN A 132 4.03 -1.38 4.44
CA ASN A 132 4.31 -2.28 5.56
C ASN A 132 4.17 -3.75 5.14
N ARG A 133 3.14 -4.03 4.34
CA ARG A 133 2.88 -5.32 3.70
C ARG A 133 2.48 -5.07 2.25
N GLY A 134 3.06 -5.80 1.31
CA GLY A 134 2.71 -5.73 -0.11
C GLY A 134 3.88 -5.43 -1.03
N ALA A 135 3.58 -5.25 -2.30
CA ALA A 135 4.55 -5.00 -3.35
C ALA A 135 5.17 -3.60 -3.25
N TRP A 136 6.47 -3.51 -3.46
CA TRP A 136 7.16 -2.23 -3.60
C TRP A 136 6.90 -1.64 -4.98
N LEU A 137 6.79 -0.31 -5.03
CA LEU A 137 6.77 0.44 -6.28
C LEU A 137 8.02 1.30 -6.36
N GLU A 138 8.83 1.04 -7.37
CA GLU A 138 10.06 1.78 -7.63
C GLU A 138 9.89 2.58 -8.93
N TYR A 139 9.93 3.88 -8.81
CA TYR A 139 9.80 4.82 -9.92
C TYR A 139 11.17 5.37 -10.28
N GLU A 140 11.49 5.45 -11.58
CA GLU A 140 12.74 6.01 -12.06
C GLU A 140 12.53 6.77 -13.38
N THR A 141 13.28 7.85 -13.57
CA THR A 141 13.42 8.51 -14.87
C THR A 141 14.70 8.05 -15.55
N ASP A 142 14.69 7.90 -16.85
CA ASP A 142 15.89 7.62 -17.63
C ASP A 142 16.50 8.88 -18.28
N SER A 143 17.62 8.73 -18.95
CA SER A 143 18.30 9.83 -19.66
C SER A 143 17.48 10.43 -20.82
N ASN A 144 16.47 9.70 -21.31
CA ASN A 144 15.55 10.15 -22.36
C ASN A 144 14.27 10.78 -21.81
N ASP A 145 14.23 11.12 -20.50
CA ASP A 145 13.08 11.65 -19.79
C ASP A 145 11.86 10.72 -19.75
N VAL A 146 12.04 9.45 -20.05
CA VAL A 146 10.99 8.45 -19.92
C VAL A 146 10.85 8.06 -18.46
N PHE A 147 9.62 8.08 -17.96
CA PHE A 147 9.31 7.71 -16.60
C PHE A 147 8.88 6.25 -16.51
N TYR A 148 9.62 5.46 -15.77
CA TYR A 148 9.40 4.03 -15.59
C TYR A 148 8.95 3.68 -14.18
N VAL A 149 8.26 2.55 -14.06
CA VAL A 149 7.93 1.93 -12.78
C VAL A 149 8.32 0.45 -12.79
N ARG A 150 8.77 -0.05 -11.63
CA ARG A 150 8.92 -1.48 -11.32
C ARG A 150 7.96 -1.84 -10.22
N VAL A 151 7.26 -2.93 -10.40
CA VAL A 151 6.39 -3.52 -9.39
C VAL A 151 7.11 -4.74 -8.83
N ASP A 152 7.44 -4.70 -7.54
CA ASP A 152 8.02 -5.83 -6.79
C ASP A 152 9.20 -6.53 -7.50
N ARG A 153 10.24 -5.77 -7.85
CA ARG A 153 11.48 -6.25 -8.52
C ARG A 153 11.31 -6.82 -9.93
N THR A 154 10.15 -6.62 -10.55
CA THR A 154 9.93 -7.03 -11.94
C THR A 154 10.68 -6.13 -12.93
N ARG A 155 10.60 -6.45 -14.22
CA ARG A 155 11.13 -5.58 -15.27
C ARG A 155 10.35 -4.28 -15.32
N LYS A 156 11.05 -3.17 -15.52
CA LYS A 156 10.45 -1.84 -15.63
C LYS A 156 9.48 -1.73 -16.81
N VAL A 157 8.43 -0.99 -16.61
CA VAL A 157 7.44 -0.60 -17.63
C VAL A 157 7.29 0.92 -17.63
N PRO A 158 6.89 1.55 -18.75
CA PRO A 158 6.52 2.96 -18.74
C PRO A 158 5.44 3.24 -17.69
N ILE A 159 5.50 4.39 -17.04
CA ILE A 159 4.53 4.76 -15.99
C ILE A 159 3.09 4.77 -16.51
N THR A 160 2.91 5.11 -17.79
CA THR A 160 1.61 5.16 -18.47
C THR A 160 0.90 3.81 -18.48
N VAL A 161 1.66 2.70 -18.60
CA VAL A 161 1.10 1.34 -18.50
C VAL A 161 0.49 1.09 -17.11
N LEU A 162 1.18 1.50 -16.04
CA LEU A 162 0.63 1.38 -14.68
C LEU A 162 -0.61 2.27 -14.49
N ILE A 163 -0.55 3.51 -14.96
CA ILE A 163 -1.68 4.45 -14.87
C ILE A 163 -2.92 3.89 -15.58
N ARG A 164 -2.75 3.30 -16.77
CA ARG A 164 -3.85 2.63 -17.49
C ARG A 164 -4.39 1.44 -16.72
N ALA A 165 -3.49 0.58 -16.23
CA ALA A 165 -3.86 -0.59 -15.43
C ALA A 165 -4.59 -0.25 -14.12
N LEU A 166 -4.44 0.98 -13.60
CA LEU A 166 -5.16 1.49 -12.44
C LEU A 166 -6.49 2.18 -12.79
N GLY A 167 -6.89 2.21 -14.06
CA GLY A 167 -8.22 2.65 -14.49
C GLY A 167 -8.27 3.91 -15.37
N ILE A 168 -7.15 4.61 -15.60
CA ILE A 168 -7.08 5.78 -16.46
C ILE A 168 -6.58 5.33 -17.85
N GLY A 169 -7.53 4.98 -18.73
CA GLY A 169 -7.25 4.21 -19.93
C GLY A 169 -6.63 5.00 -21.09
N THR A 170 -7.07 6.21 -21.34
CA THR A 170 -6.70 6.97 -22.54
C THR A 170 -5.59 7.99 -22.32
N ASN A 171 -4.86 8.34 -23.36
CA ASN A 171 -3.85 9.39 -23.30
C ASN A 171 -4.45 10.74 -22.88
N ALA A 172 -5.66 11.05 -23.36
CA ALA A 172 -6.35 12.28 -23.03
C ALA A 172 -6.67 12.40 -21.54
N GLU A 173 -7.17 11.32 -20.92
CA GLU A 173 -7.44 11.26 -19.49
C GLU A 173 -6.16 11.40 -18.65
N ILE A 174 -5.06 10.78 -19.10
CA ILE A 174 -3.76 10.90 -18.41
C ILE A 174 -3.24 12.34 -18.48
N ILE A 175 -3.34 12.99 -19.64
CA ILE A 175 -2.95 14.39 -19.80
C ILE A 175 -3.86 15.32 -19.00
N ASP A 176 -5.17 15.07 -18.97
CA ASP A 176 -6.09 15.85 -18.16
C ASP A 176 -5.75 15.76 -16.68
N LEU A 177 -5.42 14.55 -16.18
CA LEU A 177 -5.06 14.36 -14.78
C LEU A 177 -3.73 15.01 -14.39
N PHE A 178 -2.66 14.78 -15.17
CA PHE A 178 -1.29 15.21 -14.78
C PHE A 178 -0.85 16.52 -15.44
N GLY A 179 -1.58 17.00 -16.43
CA GLY A 179 -1.13 18.07 -17.30
C GLY A 179 -0.14 17.56 -18.38
N GLU A 180 0.27 18.45 -19.28
CA GLU A 180 1.25 18.16 -20.33
C GLU A 180 2.69 18.09 -19.79
N GLU A 181 2.95 17.15 -18.89
CA GLU A 181 4.28 16.96 -18.31
C GLU A 181 5.22 16.25 -19.30
N PRO A 182 6.39 16.83 -19.64
CA PRO A 182 7.30 16.28 -20.64
C PRO A 182 7.69 14.82 -20.39
N LYS A 183 7.86 14.41 -19.16
CA LYS A 183 8.22 13.03 -18.81
C LYS A 183 7.08 12.05 -19.03
N ILE A 184 5.84 12.50 -18.85
CA ILE A 184 4.64 11.70 -19.20
C ILE A 184 4.51 11.59 -20.70
N LEU A 185 4.69 12.70 -21.44
CA LEU A 185 4.65 12.70 -22.91
C LEU A 185 5.72 11.81 -23.53
N ALA A 186 6.96 11.87 -22.98
CA ALA A 186 8.04 10.97 -23.39
C ALA A 186 7.72 9.50 -23.09
N SER A 187 6.99 9.22 -22.00
CA SER A 187 6.62 7.86 -21.61
C SER A 187 5.63 7.24 -22.59
N PHE A 188 4.72 8.01 -23.19
CA PHE A 188 3.82 7.52 -24.24
C PHE A 188 4.58 6.93 -25.44
N THR A 189 5.75 7.46 -25.78
CA THR A 189 6.55 6.95 -26.90
C THR A 189 7.08 5.53 -26.69
N LYS A 190 7.14 5.06 -25.44
CA LYS A 190 7.61 3.72 -25.04
C LYS A 190 6.47 2.81 -24.61
N ASP A 191 5.29 3.36 -24.44
CA ASP A 191 4.08 2.61 -24.10
C ASP A 191 3.50 1.99 -25.39
N THR A 192 3.25 0.70 -25.36
CA THR A 192 2.62 -0.05 -26.46
C THR A 192 1.14 -0.25 -26.25
N SER A 193 0.62 0.13 -25.08
CA SER A 193 -0.79 0.03 -24.73
C SER A 193 -1.53 1.32 -25.05
N GLU A 194 -2.78 1.21 -25.50
CA GLU A 194 -3.62 2.35 -25.87
C GLU A 194 -4.84 2.53 -24.96
N ASN A 195 -5.18 1.47 -24.22
CA ASN A 195 -6.37 1.42 -23.37
C ASN A 195 -6.14 0.68 -22.05
N TYR A 196 -7.18 0.66 -21.19
CA TYR A 196 -7.17 0.01 -19.89
C TYR A 196 -6.81 -1.48 -19.97
N GLN A 197 -7.45 -2.23 -20.89
CA GLN A 197 -7.25 -3.68 -20.98
C GLN A 197 -5.85 -4.04 -21.44
N GLU A 198 -5.32 -3.31 -22.40
CA GLU A 198 -3.94 -3.51 -22.87
C GLU A 198 -2.92 -3.14 -21.78
N GLY A 199 -3.16 -2.06 -21.05
CA GLY A 199 -2.34 -1.67 -19.90
C GLY A 199 -2.30 -2.75 -18.82
N LEU A 200 -3.45 -3.35 -18.48
CA LEU A 200 -3.55 -4.48 -17.57
C LEU A 200 -2.74 -5.69 -18.05
N LEU A 201 -2.93 -6.08 -19.31
CA LEU A 201 -2.24 -7.24 -19.88
C LEU A 201 -0.72 -7.04 -19.97
N GLU A 202 -0.27 -5.83 -20.35
CA GLU A 202 1.16 -5.54 -20.43
C GLU A 202 1.81 -5.55 -19.03
N LEU A 203 1.12 -5.01 -18.02
CA LEU A 203 1.59 -5.07 -16.63
C LEU A 203 1.59 -6.51 -16.10
N TYR A 204 0.53 -7.27 -16.36
CA TYR A 204 0.41 -8.68 -15.97
C TYR A 204 1.54 -9.53 -16.54
N LYS A 205 1.85 -9.37 -17.83
CA LYS A 205 2.94 -10.06 -18.52
C LYS A 205 4.32 -9.81 -17.88
N LYS A 206 4.50 -8.63 -17.25
CA LYS A 206 5.76 -8.33 -16.54
C LYS A 206 5.79 -8.94 -15.14
N ILE A 207 4.65 -8.98 -14.47
CA ILE A 207 4.53 -9.55 -13.10
C ILE A 207 4.58 -11.07 -13.16
N ARG A 208 3.87 -11.68 -14.12
CA ARG A 208 3.78 -13.14 -14.31
C ARG A 208 4.15 -13.56 -15.73
N PRO A 209 5.44 -13.59 -16.06
CA PRO A 209 5.87 -13.99 -17.38
C PRO A 209 5.57 -15.46 -17.64
N GLY A 210 5.01 -15.76 -18.82
CA GLY A 210 4.72 -17.12 -19.26
C GLY A 210 3.32 -17.63 -18.93
N GLU A 211 2.51 -16.90 -18.18
CA GLU A 211 1.10 -17.26 -17.97
C GLU A 211 0.21 -16.79 -19.15
N PRO A 212 -0.93 -17.49 -19.40
CA PRO A 212 -1.89 -17.05 -20.41
C PRO A 212 -2.44 -15.66 -20.09
N LEU A 213 -2.55 -14.82 -21.11
CA LEU A 213 -3.05 -13.46 -20.96
C LEU A 213 -4.59 -13.47 -20.98
N ALA A 214 -5.19 -13.19 -19.84
CA ALA A 214 -6.62 -12.99 -19.66
C ALA A 214 -6.87 -11.70 -18.88
N VAL A 215 -7.80 -10.88 -19.35
CA VAL A 215 -8.12 -9.58 -18.73
C VAL A 215 -8.62 -9.76 -17.31
N ASP A 216 -9.54 -10.70 -17.08
CA ASP A 216 -10.12 -10.96 -15.75
C ASP A 216 -9.06 -11.40 -14.72
N SER A 217 -8.12 -12.24 -15.16
CA SER A 217 -7.00 -12.68 -14.30
C SER A 217 -6.03 -11.54 -13.98
N ALA A 218 -5.77 -10.68 -14.98
CA ALA A 218 -4.92 -9.52 -14.80
C ALA A 218 -5.57 -8.50 -13.84
N GLU A 219 -6.84 -8.21 -14.03
CA GLU A 219 -7.61 -7.30 -13.17
C GLU A 219 -7.69 -7.83 -11.72
N SER A 220 -8.00 -9.11 -11.54
CA SER A 220 -8.01 -9.76 -10.23
C SER A 220 -6.65 -9.69 -9.53
N LEU A 221 -5.55 -9.92 -10.27
CA LEU A 221 -4.20 -9.83 -9.73
C LEU A 221 -3.87 -8.41 -9.27
N ILE A 222 -4.08 -7.41 -10.12
CA ILE A 222 -3.75 -6.01 -9.83
C ILE A 222 -4.59 -5.49 -8.67
N THR A 223 -5.91 -5.78 -8.69
CA THR A 223 -6.82 -5.39 -7.61
C THR A 223 -6.39 -6.03 -6.29
N SER A 224 -6.08 -7.32 -6.27
CA SER A 224 -5.63 -7.99 -5.05
C SER A 224 -4.27 -7.49 -4.56
N MET A 225 -3.38 -7.08 -5.46
CA MET A 225 -2.04 -6.63 -5.12
C MET A 225 -2.01 -5.25 -4.45
N PHE A 226 -2.88 -4.31 -4.86
CA PHE A 226 -2.85 -2.93 -4.41
C PHE A 226 -4.05 -2.49 -3.59
N PHE A 227 -5.21 -3.14 -3.75
CA PHE A 227 -6.47 -2.71 -3.14
C PHE A 227 -7.05 -3.71 -2.12
N ASP A 228 -6.48 -4.91 -2.00
CA ASP A 228 -6.85 -5.85 -0.94
C ASP A 228 -6.13 -5.47 0.37
N PRO A 229 -6.85 -5.05 1.43
CA PRO A 229 -6.24 -4.66 2.70
C PRO A 229 -5.50 -5.80 3.41
N ARG A 230 -5.80 -7.05 3.06
CA ARG A 230 -5.08 -8.23 3.59
C ARG A 230 -3.71 -8.40 2.95
N ARG A 231 -3.53 -7.92 1.72
CA ARG A 231 -2.30 -8.06 0.94
C ARG A 231 -1.47 -6.79 0.87
N TYR A 232 -2.10 -5.63 0.94
CA TYR A 232 -1.44 -4.34 0.86
C TYR A 232 -1.83 -3.46 2.04
N ASP A 233 -0.86 -3.14 2.88
CA ASP A 233 -1.06 -2.27 4.04
C ASP A 233 0.10 -1.30 4.19
N LEU A 234 -0.21 -0.05 4.46
CA LEU A 234 0.76 1.00 4.72
C LEU A 234 1.06 1.18 6.21
N ALA A 235 0.27 0.58 7.09
CA ALA A 235 0.23 0.80 8.52
C ALA A 235 0.04 2.29 8.91
N LYS A 236 -0.18 2.59 10.18
CA LYS A 236 -0.36 3.98 10.66
C LYS A 236 0.87 4.85 10.39
N VAL A 237 2.07 4.29 10.59
CA VAL A 237 3.33 5.01 10.36
C VAL A 237 3.56 5.36 8.90
N GLY A 238 3.30 4.41 7.98
CA GLY A 238 3.40 4.63 6.55
C GLY A 238 2.42 5.69 6.09
N ARG A 239 1.15 5.62 6.49
CA ARG A 239 0.11 6.62 6.17
C ARG A 239 0.48 8.01 6.64
N TYR A 240 0.96 8.12 7.87
CA TYR A 240 1.44 9.41 8.39
C TYR A 240 2.57 9.99 7.52
N LYS A 241 3.56 9.17 7.16
CA LYS A 241 4.69 9.62 6.32
C LYS A 241 4.26 9.98 4.90
N PHE A 242 3.36 9.21 4.30
CA PHE A 242 2.79 9.55 3.00
C PHE A 242 2.04 10.88 3.06
N ASN A 243 1.13 11.03 4.00
CA ASN A 243 0.38 12.27 4.16
C ASN A 243 1.29 13.46 4.40
N LYS A 244 2.28 13.34 5.30
CA LYS A 244 3.24 14.41 5.57
C LYS A 244 3.99 14.88 4.32
N LYS A 245 4.40 13.94 3.43
CA LYS A 245 5.14 14.27 2.21
C LYS A 245 4.25 14.69 1.04
N LEU A 246 3.04 14.13 0.94
CA LEU A 246 2.12 14.35 -0.18
C LEU A 246 0.99 15.36 0.12
N MET A 247 0.89 15.87 1.33
CA MET A 247 -0.05 16.95 1.65
C MET A 247 0.10 18.11 0.69
N LEU A 248 -1.02 18.57 0.13
CA LEU A 248 -1.06 19.66 -0.83
C LEU A 248 -0.37 20.91 -0.26
N LYS A 249 -0.68 21.30 0.97
CA LYS A 249 -0.10 22.46 1.64
C LYS A 249 1.43 22.46 1.67
N ASN A 250 2.06 21.32 1.92
CA ASN A 250 3.52 21.23 2.00
C ASN A 250 4.21 21.36 0.64
N ARG A 251 3.47 21.14 -0.45
CA ARG A 251 3.98 21.18 -1.83
C ARG A 251 3.73 22.51 -2.52
N ILE A 252 2.74 23.28 -2.07
CA ILE A 252 2.38 24.57 -2.66
C ILE A 252 2.91 25.78 -1.87
N THR A 253 3.25 25.60 -0.59
CA THR A 253 3.77 26.71 0.25
C THR A 253 5.07 27.28 -0.33
N GLY A 254 5.12 28.61 -0.45
CA GLY A 254 6.26 29.34 -1.01
C GLY A 254 6.27 29.46 -2.53
N HIS A 255 5.30 28.87 -3.22
CA HIS A 255 5.16 28.98 -4.67
C HIS A 255 4.07 29.99 -5.06
N THR A 256 4.17 30.50 -6.27
CA THR A 256 3.19 31.43 -6.86
C THR A 256 2.11 30.63 -7.59
N LEU A 257 0.85 31.01 -7.40
CA LEU A 257 -0.28 30.43 -8.11
C LEU A 257 -0.29 30.86 -9.58
N ALA A 258 -0.51 29.92 -10.49
CA ALA A 258 -0.64 30.20 -11.92
C ALA A 258 -2.08 30.50 -12.34
N GLU A 259 -3.05 29.99 -11.57
CA GLU A 259 -4.49 30.16 -11.82
C GLU A 259 -5.21 30.43 -10.51
N ASP A 260 -6.43 30.95 -10.63
CA ASP A 260 -7.32 31.14 -9.49
C ASP A 260 -7.68 29.82 -8.83
N VAL A 261 -7.63 29.78 -7.50
CA VAL A 261 -8.02 28.61 -6.73
C VAL A 261 -9.43 28.80 -6.20
N VAL A 262 -10.33 27.96 -6.66
CA VAL A 262 -11.77 28.01 -6.33
C VAL A 262 -12.14 26.85 -5.40
N SER A 263 -12.95 27.13 -4.40
CA SER A 263 -13.50 26.10 -3.52
C SER A 263 -14.48 25.20 -4.30
N PRO A 264 -14.29 23.90 -4.38
CA PRO A 264 -15.20 22.99 -5.08
C PRO A 264 -16.57 22.87 -4.39
N MET A 265 -16.66 23.27 -3.11
CA MET A 265 -17.88 23.18 -2.31
C MET A 265 -18.74 24.44 -2.38
N THR A 266 -18.13 25.63 -2.37
CA THR A 266 -18.84 26.91 -2.33
C THR A 266 -18.79 27.69 -3.63
N GLY A 267 -17.84 27.38 -4.52
CA GLY A 267 -17.59 28.13 -5.75
C GLY A 267 -16.89 29.49 -5.51
N GLU A 268 -16.49 29.78 -4.27
CA GLU A 268 -15.79 31.03 -3.94
C GLU A 268 -14.31 30.94 -4.31
N VAL A 269 -13.73 32.04 -4.76
CA VAL A 269 -12.30 32.19 -5.02
C VAL A 269 -11.57 32.28 -3.68
N ILE A 270 -10.71 31.29 -3.38
CA ILE A 270 -9.88 31.25 -2.17
C ILE A 270 -8.64 32.11 -2.34
N ALA A 271 -8.05 32.04 -3.53
CA ALA A 271 -6.85 32.80 -3.89
C ALA A 271 -6.85 33.09 -5.40
N GLU A 272 -6.36 34.27 -5.76
CA GLU A 272 -6.22 34.71 -7.15
C GLU A 272 -4.90 34.25 -7.76
N ALA A 273 -4.85 34.16 -9.09
CA ALA A 273 -3.62 33.92 -9.85
C ALA A 273 -2.57 34.98 -9.52
N GLY A 274 -1.30 34.57 -9.43
CA GLY A 274 -0.18 35.43 -9.05
C GLY A 274 0.04 35.58 -7.54
N ALA A 275 -0.86 35.08 -6.69
CA ALA A 275 -0.65 35.10 -5.24
C ALA A 275 0.45 34.14 -4.83
N VAL A 276 1.34 34.57 -3.92
CA VAL A 276 2.33 33.70 -3.27
C VAL A 276 1.67 32.99 -2.11
N VAL A 277 1.74 31.66 -2.12
CA VAL A 277 1.08 30.82 -1.11
C VAL A 277 1.90 30.80 0.16
N ASP A 278 1.44 31.45 1.19
CA ASP A 278 1.96 31.31 2.56
C ASP A 278 1.36 30.07 3.27
N ARG A 279 1.69 29.87 4.54
CA ARG A 279 1.22 28.70 5.30
C ARG A 279 -0.28 28.75 5.59
N GLU A 280 -0.82 29.93 5.86
CA GLU A 280 -2.24 30.10 6.21
C GLU A 280 -3.10 29.88 4.98
N LEU A 281 -2.70 30.44 3.84
CA LEU A 281 -3.36 30.23 2.56
C LEU A 281 -3.26 28.75 2.10
N ALA A 282 -2.10 28.11 2.28
CA ALA A 282 -1.93 26.69 1.95
C ALA A 282 -2.84 25.79 2.80
N ASP A 283 -3.00 26.09 4.09
CA ASP A 283 -3.94 25.38 4.97
C ASP A 283 -5.40 25.63 4.56
N ALA A 284 -5.76 26.85 4.18
CA ALA A 284 -7.10 27.18 3.68
C ALA A 284 -7.43 26.42 2.38
N ILE A 285 -6.50 26.39 1.42
CA ILE A 285 -6.65 25.65 0.15
C ILE A 285 -6.82 24.15 0.41
N GLN A 286 -5.98 23.59 1.28
CA GLN A 286 -6.08 22.16 1.63
C GLN A 286 -7.39 21.82 2.33
N ASN A 287 -7.83 22.66 3.29
CA ASN A 287 -9.07 22.44 4.05
C ASN A 287 -10.33 22.62 3.21
N ALA A 288 -10.26 23.39 2.14
CA ALA A 288 -11.34 23.51 1.15
C ALA A 288 -11.45 22.27 0.23
N ALA A 289 -10.58 21.27 0.42
CA ALA A 289 -10.55 20.02 -0.37
C ALA A 289 -10.38 20.26 -1.89
N VAL A 290 -9.58 21.27 -2.26
CA VAL A 290 -9.27 21.54 -3.67
C VAL A 290 -8.54 20.34 -4.28
N PRO A 291 -8.97 19.81 -5.45
CA PRO A 291 -8.41 18.59 -6.01
C PRO A 291 -7.01 18.79 -6.61
N TYR A 292 -6.71 19.96 -7.12
CA TYR A 292 -5.39 20.32 -7.66
C TYR A 292 -5.19 21.83 -7.64
N VAL A 293 -3.92 22.22 -7.76
CA VAL A 293 -3.51 23.63 -7.86
C VAL A 293 -2.46 23.75 -8.96
N TRP A 294 -2.54 24.80 -9.79
CA TRP A 294 -1.51 25.12 -10.74
C TRP A 294 -0.51 26.13 -10.13
N ILE A 295 0.77 25.77 -10.12
CA ILE A 295 1.85 26.62 -9.68
C ILE A 295 2.68 27.13 -10.86
N ALA A 296 3.01 28.43 -10.83
CA ALA A 296 3.95 29.02 -11.77
C ALA A 296 5.38 28.58 -11.45
N ARG A 297 6.17 28.30 -12.46
CA ARG A 297 7.58 27.96 -12.33
C ARG A 297 8.42 29.11 -12.88
N GLU A 298 9.26 29.69 -12.00
CA GLU A 298 10.09 30.85 -12.38
C GLU A 298 11.13 30.53 -13.46
N GLU A 299 11.56 29.26 -13.56
CA GLU A 299 12.61 28.81 -14.49
C GLU A 299 12.09 28.23 -15.80
N SER A 300 10.78 28.10 -15.99
CA SER A 300 10.20 27.56 -17.22
C SER A 300 8.83 28.18 -17.51
N ASP A 301 8.53 28.37 -18.80
CA ASP A 301 7.22 28.87 -19.27
C ASP A 301 6.05 27.92 -19.01
N ARG A 302 6.26 26.86 -18.25
CA ARG A 302 5.24 25.84 -17.99
C ARG A 302 4.84 25.81 -16.53
N ASN A 303 3.55 25.88 -16.31
CA ASN A 303 2.95 25.69 -15.00
C ASN A 303 2.96 24.22 -14.60
N ILE A 304 3.00 23.94 -13.30
CA ILE A 304 2.96 22.59 -12.76
C ILE A 304 1.61 22.36 -12.08
N LYS A 305 0.95 21.27 -12.46
CA LYS A 305 -0.27 20.80 -11.79
C LYS A 305 0.10 19.98 -10.56
N VAL A 306 -0.26 20.46 -9.38
CA VAL A 306 -0.04 19.78 -8.09
C VAL A 306 -1.33 19.14 -7.64
N LEU A 307 -1.37 17.81 -7.62
CA LEU A 307 -2.55 17.04 -7.23
C LEU A 307 -2.67 16.95 -5.70
N SER A 308 -3.89 17.06 -5.20
CA SER A 308 -4.20 16.80 -3.79
C SER A 308 -4.26 15.29 -3.51
N ASN A 309 -3.88 14.89 -2.29
CA ASN A 309 -4.09 13.54 -1.77
C ASN A 309 -5.19 13.48 -0.70
N MET A 310 -5.98 14.54 -0.56
CA MET A 310 -7.00 14.67 0.48
C MET A 310 -8.35 14.08 0.09
N MET A 311 -8.58 13.89 -1.22
CA MET A 311 -9.82 13.33 -1.77
C MET A 311 -9.54 12.01 -2.46
N VAL A 312 -10.49 11.09 -2.38
CA VAL A 312 -10.45 9.80 -3.08
C VAL A 312 -11.74 9.57 -3.84
N ASP A 313 -11.64 8.89 -4.97
CA ASP A 313 -12.82 8.40 -5.69
C ASP A 313 -13.34 7.15 -4.98
N LEU A 314 -14.53 7.27 -4.37
CA LEU A 314 -15.17 6.17 -3.63
C LEU A 314 -15.54 5.01 -4.55
N LYS A 315 -15.88 5.28 -5.81
CA LYS A 315 -16.22 4.22 -6.77
C LYS A 315 -14.98 3.37 -7.09
N ALA A 316 -13.85 4.00 -7.33
CA ALA A 316 -12.60 3.32 -7.64
C ALA A 316 -12.02 2.54 -6.44
N VAL A 317 -12.15 3.10 -5.22
CA VAL A 317 -11.51 2.54 -4.02
C VAL A 317 -12.42 1.54 -3.29
N CYS A 318 -13.72 1.82 -3.20
CA CYS A 318 -14.67 1.04 -2.39
C CYS A 318 -15.78 0.37 -3.23
N GLY A 319 -15.84 0.61 -4.54
CA GLY A 319 -16.92 0.13 -5.39
C GLY A 319 -18.30 0.76 -5.10
N ILE A 320 -18.34 1.81 -4.28
CA ILE A 320 -19.58 2.48 -3.87
C ILE A 320 -19.86 3.62 -4.85
N ASP A 321 -21.06 3.62 -5.46
CA ASP A 321 -21.48 4.72 -6.31
C ASP A 321 -21.79 5.97 -5.45
N PRO A 322 -21.04 7.07 -5.62
CA PRO A 322 -21.15 8.25 -4.76
C PRO A 322 -22.38 9.12 -5.02
N VAL A 323 -23.31 8.72 -5.91
CA VAL A 323 -24.50 9.51 -6.27
C VAL A 323 -25.31 9.98 -5.06
N SER A 324 -25.21 9.28 -3.92
CA SER A 324 -25.90 9.61 -2.67
C SER A 324 -25.00 10.10 -1.53
N TYR A 325 -23.70 10.22 -1.77
CA TYR A 325 -22.74 10.60 -0.72
C TYR A 325 -21.97 11.86 -1.11
N THR A 326 -21.76 12.75 -0.15
CA THR A 326 -20.83 13.88 -0.27
C THR A 326 -19.39 13.39 -0.31
N HIS A 327 -18.49 14.13 -0.97
CA HIS A 327 -17.07 13.79 -1.00
C HIS A 327 -16.48 13.67 0.42
N LEU A 328 -15.95 12.50 0.74
CA LEU A 328 -15.27 12.25 2.01
C LEU A 328 -13.76 12.47 1.84
N ARG A 329 -13.11 13.05 2.84
CA ARG A 329 -11.65 13.19 2.83
C ARG A 329 -10.98 11.84 3.02
N ALA A 330 -9.85 11.61 2.37
CA ALA A 330 -9.14 10.33 2.39
C ALA A 330 -8.79 9.81 3.80
N HIS A 331 -8.55 10.71 4.76
CA HIS A 331 -8.30 10.34 6.16
C HIS A 331 -9.56 10.10 6.98
N GLU A 332 -10.72 10.57 6.52
CA GLU A 332 -12.02 10.34 7.19
C GLU A 332 -12.62 8.99 6.78
N THR A 333 -12.34 8.52 5.57
CA THR A 333 -12.81 7.22 5.06
C THR A 333 -12.23 6.02 5.78
N LYS A 334 -11.11 6.16 6.48
CA LYS A 334 -10.41 5.04 7.15
C LYS A 334 -10.50 5.04 8.68
N ALA A 335 -11.05 6.09 9.29
CA ALA A 335 -11.31 6.11 10.72
C ALA A 335 -12.62 5.41 11.11
N ASN A 336 -13.50 5.12 10.13
CA ASN A 336 -14.84 4.57 10.33
C ASN A 336 -15.07 3.24 9.57
N LEU A 337 -14.04 2.65 8.98
CA LEU A 337 -13.99 1.31 8.43
C LEU A 337 -12.86 0.53 9.10
#